data_fbdd50ac0fcaa29f5eed9aaf4120a935
#
_entry.id   fbdd50ac0fcaa29f5eed9aaf4120a935
#
_cell.length_a   1.000
_cell.length_b   1.000
_cell.length_c   1.000
_cell.angle_alpha   90.00
_cell.angle_beta   90.00
_cell.angle_gamma   90.00
#
_symmetry.space_group_name_H-M   'P 1'
#
loop_
_entity.id
_entity.type
_entity.pdbx_description
1 polymer ?
#
loop_
_entity_poly.entity_id
_entity_poly.type
_entity_poly.pdbx_seq_one_letter_code
_entity_poly.pdbx_strand_id
1 'polypeptide(L)'
;MTRIVIVGAGTGGVVLANKLADELHAEIDAGDVAVTLVDESPDHVYKPTFLYVPFGKKTVADAKRPLTELVDRRVDLRIGRVTEMDTDAKTVGFADGSTLAYDYATVATGARLTPEEVPGLVEGGHHFYGPEGAEALRDELAAFDSGHLVLSVVGVPHMCPAAPVEFVLMADEWFRQRGLRDDVDITYTYPINRTHGLEPIAEWASERFAERDIRAETFFNAESVDPEAKVIESMEGTELDYDLLVAIPPHDGQPLIAEAGLGDDGWVEVDKHTLEAARAPDVYAIGDAADVPTSKAGSVAHYQAGVVAERLAGSVRDAVPTATYDGKTMCFLEAGMDEATFVDFDYERPPVVRDESRPVHWAKLAYNQSYWLTARGTL
;
A
#
# COMPACT_ATOMS: atom_id res chain seq x y z
N MET A 1 -22.24 -25.01 -9.44
CA MET A 1 -22.04 -23.63 -9.01
C MET A 1 -20.60 -23.47 -8.53
N THR A 2 -19.81 -22.70 -9.23
CA THR A 2 -18.41 -22.38 -8.90
C THR A 2 -18.36 -21.24 -7.90
N ARG A 3 -17.57 -21.36 -6.86
CA ARG A 3 -17.44 -20.39 -5.76
C ARG A 3 -16.08 -19.70 -5.82
N ILE A 4 -16.07 -18.40 -5.98
CA ILE A 4 -14.87 -17.58 -5.97
C ILE A 4 -14.89 -16.74 -4.69
N VAL A 5 -13.85 -16.87 -3.85
CA VAL A 5 -13.73 -16.14 -2.60
C VAL A 5 -12.53 -15.18 -2.68
N ILE A 6 -12.76 -13.91 -2.38
CA ILE A 6 -11.72 -12.87 -2.32
C ILE A 6 -11.57 -12.45 -0.86
N VAL A 7 -10.38 -12.62 -0.30
CA VAL A 7 -10.07 -12.27 1.10
C VAL A 7 -9.33 -10.94 1.13
N GLY A 8 -9.97 -9.92 1.68
CA GLY A 8 -9.49 -8.54 1.74
C GLY A 8 -10.19 -7.62 0.72
N ALA A 9 -10.87 -6.59 1.21
CA ALA A 9 -11.57 -5.57 0.40
C ALA A 9 -10.77 -4.26 0.28
N GLY A 10 -9.44 -4.35 0.25
CA GLY A 10 -8.57 -3.26 -0.17
C GLY A 10 -8.69 -2.98 -1.68
N THR A 11 -7.78 -2.16 -2.22
CA THR A 11 -7.79 -1.78 -3.65
C THR A 11 -7.88 -3.01 -4.57
N GLY A 12 -7.02 -4.00 -4.35
CA GLY A 12 -7.00 -5.21 -5.20
C GLY A 12 -8.31 -5.99 -5.15
N GLY A 13 -8.81 -6.26 -3.93
CA GLY A 13 -10.00 -7.08 -3.73
C GLY A 13 -11.28 -6.44 -4.28
N VAL A 14 -11.49 -5.13 -4.03
CA VAL A 14 -12.67 -4.42 -4.57
C VAL A 14 -12.64 -4.36 -6.10
N VAL A 15 -11.49 -4.04 -6.69
CA VAL A 15 -11.34 -4.00 -8.15
C VAL A 15 -11.56 -5.38 -8.75
N LEU A 16 -10.97 -6.43 -8.16
CA LEU A 16 -11.15 -7.81 -8.62
C LEU A 16 -12.62 -8.24 -8.56
N ALA A 17 -13.28 -7.99 -7.43
CA ALA A 17 -14.69 -8.34 -7.23
C ALA A 17 -15.59 -7.71 -8.30
N ASN A 18 -15.40 -6.42 -8.59
CA ASN A 18 -16.18 -5.71 -9.61
C ASN A 18 -15.86 -6.18 -11.03
N LYS A 19 -14.60 -6.45 -11.35
CA LYS A 19 -14.21 -7.02 -12.64
C LYS A 19 -14.80 -8.42 -12.86
N LEU A 20 -14.80 -9.27 -11.85
CA LEU A 20 -15.44 -10.59 -11.90
C LEU A 20 -16.96 -10.47 -12.08
N ALA A 21 -17.59 -9.51 -11.38
CA ALA A 21 -19.03 -9.26 -11.55
C ALA A 21 -19.40 -8.81 -12.96
N ASP A 22 -18.52 -8.09 -13.65
CA ASP A 22 -18.70 -7.69 -15.05
C ASP A 22 -18.40 -8.83 -16.02
N GLU A 23 -17.23 -9.47 -15.87
CA GLU A 23 -16.78 -10.57 -16.74
C GLU A 23 -17.69 -11.80 -16.69
N LEU A 24 -18.18 -12.16 -15.50
CA LEU A 24 -18.96 -13.35 -15.23
C LEU A 24 -20.45 -13.05 -15.00
N HIS A 25 -20.95 -11.87 -15.43
CA HIS A 25 -22.32 -11.44 -15.14
C HIS A 25 -23.38 -12.46 -15.56
N ALA A 26 -23.22 -13.12 -16.70
CA ALA A 26 -24.17 -14.10 -17.20
C ALA A 26 -24.20 -15.38 -16.35
N GLU A 27 -23.03 -15.88 -15.95
CA GLU A 27 -22.87 -17.06 -15.12
C GLU A 27 -23.35 -16.82 -13.68
N ILE A 28 -23.13 -15.60 -13.16
CA ILE A 28 -23.64 -15.19 -11.84
C ILE A 28 -25.15 -15.07 -11.86
N ASP A 29 -25.73 -14.38 -12.85
CA ASP A 29 -27.18 -14.22 -13.00
C ASP A 29 -27.89 -15.57 -13.22
N ALA A 30 -27.21 -16.56 -13.82
CA ALA A 30 -27.72 -17.94 -13.97
C ALA A 30 -27.60 -18.77 -12.67
N GLY A 31 -26.82 -18.31 -11.69
CA GLY A 31 -26.53 -19.06 -10.46
C GLY A 31 -25.47 -20.13 -10.63
N ASP A 32 -24.71 -20.12 -11.72
CA ASP A 32 -23.61 -21.05 -12.00
C ASP A 32 -22.32 -20.64 -11.29
N VAL A 33 -22.17 -19.35 -10.98
CA VAL A 33 -21.03 -18.75 -10.26
C VAL A 33 -21.51 -17.91 -9.09
N ALA A 34 -20.79 -17.99 -7.98
CA ALA A 34 -20.93 -17.08 -6.83
C ALA A 34 -19.57 -16.43 -6.54
N VAL A 35 -19.55 -15.09 -6.44
CA VAL A 35 -18.37 -14.32 -6.03
C VAL A 35 -18.64 -13.73 -4.64
N THR A 36 -17.77 -14.03 -3.68
CA THR A 36 -17.86 -13.50 -2.32
C THR A 36 -16.62 -12.67 -2.00
N LEU A 37 -16.81 -11.41 -1.64
CA LEU A 37 -15.77 -10.53 -1.11
C LEU A 37 -15.85 -10.49 0.41
N VAL A 38 -14.74 -10.79 1.07
CA VAL A 38 -14.64 -10.88 2.53
C VAL A 38 -13.72 -9.80 3.07
N ASP A 39 -14.15 -9.09 4.11
CA ASP A 39 -13.30 -8.16 4.87
C ASP A 39 -13.78 -8.08 6.32
N GLU A 40 -12.89 -7.69 7.24
CA GLU A 40 -13.27 -7.46 8.63
C GLU A 40 -13.99 -6.10 8.84
N SER A 41 -13.78 -5.15 7.92
CA SER A 41 -14.36 -3.81 7.92
C SER A 41 -15.50 -3.69 6.90
N PRO A 42 -16.61 -3.01 7.23
CA PRO A 42 -17.65 -2.65 6.26
C PRO A 42 -17.21 -1.48 5.34
N ASP A 43 -16.10 -0.82 5.66
CA ASP A 43 -15.60 0.34 4.94
C ASP A 43 -14.33 0.03 4.17
N HIS A 44 -14.30 0.46 2.92
CA HIS A 44 -13.09 0.52 2.12
C HIS A 44 -12.28 1.77 2.46
N VAL A 45 -10.95 1.62 2.52
CA VAL A 45 -10.01 2.70 2.80
C VAL A 45 -9.05 2.91 1.65
N TYR A 46 -9.07 4.11 1.06
CA TYR A 46 -8.10 4.56 0.05
C TYR A 46 -6.88 5.19 0.71
N LYS A 47 -5.88 4.37 1.02
CA LYS A 47 -4.67 4.74 1.79
C LYS A 47 -3.88 5.94 1.23
N PRO A 48 -3.76 6.17 -0.10
CA PRO A 48 -3.02 7.34 -0.62
C PRO A 48 -3.53 8.70 -0.13
N THR A 49 -4.76 8.79 0.37
CA THR A 49 -5.29 10.01 1.00
C THR A 49 -4.51 10.39 2.27
N PHE A 50 -3.96 9.41 2.99
CA PHE A 50 -3.29 9.65 4.26
C PHE A 50 -2.02 10.49 4.16
N LEU A 51 -1.33 10.51 3.02
CA LEU A 51 -0.22 11.41 2.76
C LEU A 51 -0.60 12.90 2.93
N TYR A 52 -1.85 13.25 2.61
CA TYR A 52 -2.32 14.63 2.61
C TYR A 52 -2.95 15.07 3.95
N VAL A 53 -3.26 14.12 4.83
CA VAL A 53 -3.92 14.40 6.13
C VAL A 53 -3.01 15.20 7.06
N PRO A 54 -1.70 14.89 7.22
CA PRO A 54 -0.79 15.67 8.09
C PRO A 54 -0.71 17.15 7.70
N PHE A 55 -0.84 17.46 6.43
CA PHE A 55 -0.78 18.84 5.91
C PHE A 55 -2.15 19.55 5.90
N GLY A 56 -3.20 18.93 6.46
CA GLY A 56 -4.55 19.51 6.50
C GLY A 56 -5.24 19.64 5.12
N LYS A 57 -4.70 18.98 4.08
CA LYS A 57 -5.25 19.02 2.71
C LYS A 57 -6.43 18.04 2.54
N LYS A 58 -6.48 17.00 3.36
CA LYS A 58 -7.51 15.97 3.40
C LYS A 58 -7.82 15.59 4.85
N THR A 59 -8.93 14.88 5.03
CA THR A 59 -9.33 14.26 6.29
C THR A 59 -9.34 12.74 6.13
N VAL A 60 -9.32 12.00 7.23
CA VAL A 60 -9.48 10.54 7.23
C VAL A 60 -10.84 10.13 6.64
N ALA A 61 -11.88 10.94 6.82
CA ALA A 61 -13.17 10.70 6.21
C ALA A 61 -13.14 10.72 4.67
N ASP A 62 -12.27 11.52 4.07
CA ASP A 62 -12.09 11.55 2.60
C ASP A 62 -11.51 10.23 2.05
N ALA A 63 -10.84 9.44 2.90
CA ALA A 63 -10.26 8.15 2.55
C ALA A 63 -11.26 6.99 2.60
N LYS A 64 -12.45 7.17 3.16
CA LYS A 64 -13.39 6.08 3.47
C LYS A 64 -14.64 6.10 2.60
N ARG A 65 -15.10 4.92 2.20
CA ARG A 65 -16.43 4.68 1.60
C ARG A 65 -16.96 3.32 2.06
N PRO A 66 -18.26 3.19 2.32
CA PRO A 66 -18.88 1.90 2.57
C PRO A 66 -18.67 0.94 1.41
N LEU A 67 -18.31 -0.32 1.67
CA LEU A 67 -18.15 -1.35 0.64
C LEU A 67 -19.42 -1.52 -0.20
N THR A 68 -20.60 -1.36 0.41
CA THR A 68 -21.90 -1.43 -0.26
C THR A 68 -22.11 -0.36 -1.33
N GLU A 69 -21.34 0.73 -1.31
CA GLU A 69 -21.36 1.76 -2.35
C GLU A 69 -20.39 1.49 -3.50
N LEU A 70 -19.38 0.65 -3.27
CA LEU A 70 -18.27 0.40 -4.20
C LEU A 70 -18.40 -0.92 -4.93
N VAL A 71 -18.96 -1.92 -4.30
CA VAL A 71 -19.01 -3.30 -4.81
C VAL A 71 -20.30 -3.52 -5.58
N ASP A 72 -20.21 -4.19 -6.72
CA ASP A 72 -21.36 -4.57 -7.53
C ASP A 72 -22.29 -5.49 -6.72
N ARG A 73 -23.60 -5.28 -6.84
CA ARG A 73 -24.65 -6.03 -6.11
C ARG A 73 -24.70 -7.53 -6.45
N ARG A 74 -24.03 -7.98 -7.50
CA ARG A 74 -23.87 -9.40 -7.84
C ARG A 74 -22.82 -10.10 -7.00
N VAL A 75 -21.99 -9.34 -6.27
CA VAL A 75 -20.99 -9.86 -5.35
C VAL A 75 -21.56 -9.94 -3.96
N ASP A 76 -21.45 -11.10 -3.32
CA ASP A 76 -21.81 -11.28 -1.93
C ASP A 76 -20.75 -10.62 -1.03
N LEU A 77 -21.17 -9.66 -0.21
CA LEU A 77 -20.30 -9.05 0.80
C LEU A 77 -20.43 -9.82 2.11
N ARG A 78 -19.31 -10.29 2.63
CA ARG A 78 -19.24 -10.89 3.96
C ARG A 78 -18.30 -10.09 4.86
N ILE A 79 -18.86 -9.45 5.88
CA ILE A 79 -18.08 -8.76 6.90
C ILE A 79 -17.76 -9.76 8.01
N GLY A 80 -16.46 -10.02 8.22
CA GLY A 80 -15.95 -10.95 9.21
C GLY A 80 -14.44 -11.13 9.08
N ARG A 81 -13.79 -11.30 10.23
CA ARG A 81 -12.36 -11.54 10.29
C ARG A 81 -12.05 -12.99 9.92
N VAL A 82 -11.27 -13.19 8.87
CA VAL A 82 -10.69 -14.47 8.49
C VAL A 82 -9.56 -14.81 9.46
N THR A 83 -9.60 -16.03 10.00
CA THR A 83 -8.61 -16.54 10.96
C THR A 83 -7.91 -17.80 10.49
N GLU A 84 -8.42 -18.44 9.42
CA GLU A 84 -7.87 -19.66 8.89
C GLU A 84 -8.13 -19.77 7.39
N MET A 85 -7.20 -20.35 6.66
CA MET A 85 -7.37 -20.73 5.26
C MET A 85 -6.79 -22.13 5.07
N ASP A 86 -7.66 -23.12 4.84
CA ASP A 86 -7.27 -24.50 4.52
C ASP A 86 -7.30 -24.68 3.01
N THR A 87 -6.11 -24.77 2.42
CA THR A 87 -5.94 -24.87 0.96
C THR A 87 -6.24 -26.28 0.44
N ASP A 88 -6.10 -27.31 1.27
CA ASP A 88 -6.41 -28.69 0.91
C ASP A 88 -7.94 -28.95 0.94
N ALA A 89 -8.61 -28.50 2.02
CA ALA A 89 -10.06 -28.56 2.14
C ALA A 89 -10.79 -27.50 1.32
N LYS A 90 -10.07 -26.50 0.79
CA LYS A 90 -10.60 -25.32 0.08
C LYS A 90 -11.65 -24.59 0.91
N THR A 91 -11.29 -24.20 2.11
CA THR A 91 -12.16 -23.44 3.03
C THR A 91 -11.46 -22.23 3.65
N VAL A 92 -12.26 -21.19 3.92
CA VAL A 92 -11.86 -20.03 4.70
C VAL A 92 -12.63 -20.04 6.01
N GLY A 93 -11.92 -20.03 7.14
CA GLY A 93 -12.49 -20.00 8.49
C GLY A 93 -12.55 -18.57 9.06
N PHE A 94 -13.57 -18.30 9.85
CA PHE A 94 -13.83 -16.99 10.44
C PHE A 94 -13.76 -17.03 11.97
N ALA A 95 -13.50 -15.87 12.57
CA ALA A 95 -13.42 -15.70 14.02
C ALA A 95 -14.72 -16.08 14.77
N ASP A 96 -15.86 -16.11 14.09
CA ASP A 96 -17.14 -16.56 14.62
C ASP A 96 -17.36 -18.08 14.59
N GLY A 97 -16.34 -18.84 14.10
CA GLY A 97 -16.35 -20.28 13.96
C GLY A 97 -17.05 -20.79 12.69
N SER A 98 -17.60 -19.93 11.86
CA SER A 98 -18.18 -20.30 10.58
C SER A 98 -17.10 -20.52 9.51
N THR A 99 -17.43 -21.24 8.45
CA THR A 99 -16.56 -21.51 7.32
C THR A 99 -17.22 -21.17 5.99
N LEU A 100 -16.41 -20.84 4.98
CA LEU A 100 -16.84 -20.60 3.61
C LEU A 100 -15.98 -21.47 2.67
N ALA A 101 -16.62 -22.34 1.91
CA ALA A 101 -15.92 -23.18 0.94
C ALA A 101 -15.76 -22.42 -0.38
N TYR A 102 -14.65 -22.68 -1.07
CA TYR A 102 -14.33 -22.08 -2.37
C TYR A 102 -13.88 -23.14 -3.39
N ASP A 103 -13.99 -22.81 -4.66
CA ASP A 103 -13.36 -23.54 -5.75
C ASP A 103 -12.10 -22.79 -6.21
N TYR A 104 -12.16 -21.45 -6.17
CA TYR A 104 -11.04 -20.53 -6.36
C TYR A 104 -10.99 -19.48 -5.24
N ALA A 105 -9.78 -19.11 -4.82
CA ALA A 105 -9.60 -18.07 -3.83
C ALA A 105 -8.58 -17.02 -4.30
N THR A 106 -8.73 -15.77 -3.84
CA THR A 106 -7.72 -14.72 -4.02
C THR A 106 -7.41 -14.06 -2.69
N VAL A 107 -6.13 -14.04 -2.32
CA VAL A 107 -5.61 -13.33 -1.16
C VAL A 107 -5.27 -11.90 -1.57
N ALA A 108 -6.02 -10.93 -1.02
CA ALA A 108 -5.87 -9.48 -1.27
C ALA A 108 -5.76 -8.70 0.05
N THR A 109 -5.23 -9.34 1.09
CA THR A 109 -5.19 -8.84 2.47
C THR A 109 -4.19 -7.71 2.71
N GLY A 110 -3.32 -7.46 1.73
CA GLY A 110 -2.29 -6.42 1.84
C GLY A 110 -1.23 -6.75 2.90
N ALA A 111 -0.60 -5.70 3.44
CA ALA A 111 0.40 -5.75 4.49
C ALA A 111 -0.15 -5.15 5.79
N ARG A 112 0.44 -5.53 6.92
CA ARG A 112 0.21 -4.94 8.25
C ARG A 112 1.40 -4.09 8.68
N LEU A 113 1.15 -3.11 9.53
CA LEU A 113 2.19 -2.34 10.21
C LEU A 113 2.56 -3.04 11.52
N THR A 114 3.85 -3.05 11.83
CA THR A 114 4.42 -3.66 13.05
C THR A 114 5.35 -2.70 13.79
N PRO A 115 4.89 -1.50 14.19
CA PRO A 115 5.72 -0.53 14.89
C PRO A 115 6.25 -1.07 16.23
N GLU A 116 5.57 -2.03 16.84
CA GLU A 116 5.94 -2.71 18.07
C GLU A 116 7.23 -3.56 17.97
N GLU A 117 7.68 -3.87 16.75
CA GLU A 117 8.94 -4.60 16.54
C GLU A 117 10.18 -3.76 16.81
N VAL A 118 10.04 -2.43 16.82
CA VAL A 118 11.14 -1.51 17.15
C VAL A 118 10.88 -0.89 18.51
N PRO A 119 11.71 -1.18 19.53
CA PRO A 119 11.53 -0.66 20.88
C PRO A 119 11.39 0.87 20.89
N GLY A 120 10.37 1.37 21.57
CA GLY A 120 10.10 2.80 21.74
C GLY A 120 9.51 3.52 20.51
N LEU A 121 9.34 2.83 19.37
CA LEU A 121 8.82 3.45 18.17
C LEU A 121 7.34 3.84 18.31
N VAL A 122 6.55 3.03 19.02
CA VAL A 122 5.11 3.31 19.25
C VAL A 122 4.93 4.58 20.08
N GLU A 123 5.78 4.80 21.05
CA GLU A 123 5.72 5.94 21.98
C GLU A 123 6.35 7.20 21.39
N GLY A 124 7.45 7.05 20.63
CA GLY A 124 8.27 8.18 20.17
C GLY A 124 8.05 8.59 18.74
N GLY A 125 7.41 7.74 17.92
CA GLY A 125 7.24 7.98 16.49
C GLY A 125 5.80 8.26 16.08
N HIS A 126 5.64 9.05 15.01
CA HIS A 126 4.37 9.29 14.32
C HIS A 126 4.44 8.74 12.91
N HIS A 127 3.31 8.39 12.30
CA HIS A 127 3.25 7.92 10.91
C HIS A 127 1.96 8.37 10.20
N PHE A 128 1.95 8.24 8.88
CA PHE A 128 0.76 8.54 8.04
C PHE A 128 0.30 7.31 7.22
N TYR A 129 0.61 6.09 7.66
CA TYR A 129 0.25 4.85 6.97
C TYR A 129 -1.07 4.24 7.46
N GLY A 130 -1.73 4.87 8.42
CA GLY A 130 -3.03 4.51 8.94
C GLY A 130 -3.83 5.73 9.37
N PRO A 131 -5.14 5.58 9.58
CA PRO A 131 -6.02 6.71 9.87
C PRO A 131 -5.67 7.45 11.16
N GLU A 132 -5.49 6.71 12.26
CA GLU A 132 -5.18 7.27 13.58
C GLU A 132 -3.81 7.94 13.58
N GLY A 133 -2.80 7.30 12.95
CA GLY A 133 -1.45 7.86 12.83
C GLY A 133 -1.43 9.15 12.00
N ALA A 134 -2.16 9.19 10.89
CA ALA A 134 -2.23 10.38 10.04
C ALA A 134 -2.91 11.58 10.73
N GLU A 135 -3.94 11.33 11.55
CA GLU A 135 -4.59 12.38 12.35
C GLU A 135 -3.68 12.87 13.49
N ALA A 136 -3.03 11.94 14.21
CA ALA A 136 -2.08 12.31 15.25
C ALA A 136 -0.91 13.13 14.68
N LEU A 137 -0.33 12.69 13.55
CA LEU A 137 0.76 13.42 12.90
C LEU A 137 0.30 14.81 12.40
N ARG A 138 -0.95 14.97 11.95
CA ARG A 138 -1.50 16.29 11.59
C ARG A 138 -1.45 17.26 12.76
N ASP A 139 -1.84 16.80 13.94
CA ASP A 139 -1.94 17.65 15.12
C ASP A 139 -0.52 18.02 15.63
N GLU A 140 0.41 17.07 15.63
CA GLU A 140 1.82 17.31 15.95
C GLU A 140 2.49 18.25 14.94
N LEU A 141 2.34 17.99 13.64
CA LEU A 141 2.92 18.83 12.59
C LEU A 141 2.36 20.25 12.63
N ALA A 142 1.08 20.42 12.95
CA ALA A 142 0.46 21.75 13.06
C ALA A 142 0.99 22.56 14.26
N ALA A 143 1.43 21.88 15.32
CA ALA A 143 2.03 22.47 16.51
C ALA A 143 3.55 22.68 16.38
N PHE A 144 4.19 22.03 15.40
CA PHE A 144 5.63 22.06 15.19
C PHE A 144 6.04 23.31 14.40
N ASP A 145 6.78 24.22 15.03
CA ASP A 145 7.20 25.48 14.45
C ASP A 145 8.73 25.68 14.40
N SER A 146 9.50 24.85 15.11
CA SER A 146 10.97 24.84 15.08
C SER A 146 11.54 23.53 15.60
N GLY A 147 12.79 23.23 15.24
CA GLY A 147 13.54 22.07 15.70
C GLY A 147 13.85 21.07 14.60
N HIS A 148 14.19 19.83 14.98
CA HIS A 148 14.64 18.79 14.08
C HIS A 148 13.51 17.81 13.77
N LEU A 149 13.02 17.83 12.54
CA LEU A 149 12.12 16.81 11.99
C LEU A 149 12.96 15.68 11.37
N VAL A 150 12.83 14.48 11.90
CA VAL A 150 13.43 13.27 11.31
C VAL A 150 12.31 12.43 10.68
N LEU A 151 12.42 12.15 9.36
CA LEU A 151 11.63 11.08 8.74
C LEU A 151 12.50 9.86 8.60
N SER A 152 12.13 8.77 9.27
CA SER A 152 12.87 7.50 9.22
C SER A 152 12.05 6.41 8.52
N VAL A 153 12.61 5.83 7.45
CA VAL A 153 12.12 4.57 6.88
C VAL A 153 12.77 3.44 7.65
N VAL A 154 11.99 2.80 8.53
CA VAL A 154 12.52 1.84 9.52
C VAL A 154 12.86 0.50 8.88
N GLY A 155 12.10 0.08 7.86
CA GLY A 155 12.32 -1.21 7.21
C GLY A 155 11.90 -1.25 5.75
N VAL A 156 12.44 -2.23 5.01
CA VAL A 156 12.06 -2.54 3.63
C VAL A 156 11.81 -4.05 3.51
N PRO A 157 10.79 -4.49 2.72
CA PRO A 157 9.89 -3.67 1.93
C PRO A 157 8.81 -2.97 2.77
N HIS A 158 8.24 -1.89 2.25
CA HIS A 158 7.09 -1.22 2.85
C HIS A 158 6.06 -0.80 1.78
N MET A 159 4.82 -0.54 2.19
CA MET A 159 3.78 -0.02 1.29
C MET A 159 4.18 1.35 0.75
N CYS A 160 3.81 1.63 -0.51
CA CYS A 160 4.00 2.92 -1.17
C CYS A 160 5.41 3.49 -0.97
N PRO A 161 6.46 2.91 -1.58
CA PRO A 161 7.84 3.34 -1.37
C PRO A 161 8.11 4.81 -1.73
N ALA A 162 7.28 5.43 -2.55
CA ALA A 162 7.35 6.85 -2.90
C ALA A 162 6.95 7.78 -1.76
N ALA A 163 5.99 7.38 -0.91
CA ALA A 163 5.35 8.25 0.07
C ALA A 163 6.30 8.91 1.09
N PRO A 164 7.38 8.27 1.57
CA PRO A 164 8.34 8.91 2.47
C PRO A 164 9.06 10.08 1.82
N VAL A 165 9.48 9.93 0.56
CA VAL A 165 10.13 11.00 -0.22
C VAL A 165 9.15 12.14 -0.46
N GLU A 166 7.91 11.81 -0.86
CA GLU A 166 6.84 12.79 -1.06
C GLU A 166 6.57 13.60 0.22
N PHE A 167 6.46 12.91 1.35
CA PHE A 167 6.19 13.57 2.64
C PHE A 167 7.26 14.61 2.97
N VAL A 168 8.54 14.28 2.81
CA VAL A 168 9.65 15.18 3.15
C VAL A 168 9.67 16.41 2.24
N LEU A 169 9.45 16.22 0.92
CA LEU A 169 9.38 17.32 -0.04
C LEU A 169 8.15 18.21 0.19
N MET A 170 7.02 17.62 0.55
CA MET A 170 5.83 18.35 0.95
C MET A 170 6.01 19.12 2.26
N ALA A 171 6.70 18.52 3.25
CA ALA A 171 6.99 19.15 4.53
C ALA A 171 7.91 20.37 4.36
N ASP A 172 8.99 20.24 3.57
CA ASP A 172 9.86 21.37 3.24
C ASP A 172 9.06 22.56 2.69
N GLU A 173 8.22 22.32 1.68
CA GLU A 173 7.44 23.40 1.10
C GLU A 173 6.35 23.92 2.04
N TRP A 174 5.72 23.05 2.84
CA TRP A 174 4.72 23.44 3.83
C TRP A 174 5.30 24.38 4.90
N PHE A 175 6.54 24.09 5.37
CA PHE A 175 7.25 25.00 6.29
C PHE A 175 7.65 26.31 5.59
N ARG A 176 8.08 26.27 4.31
CA ARG A 176 8.34 27.49 3.52
C ARG A 176 7.11 28.38 3.39
N GLN A 177 5.95 27.80 3.07
CA GLN A 177 4.69 28.53 2.94
C GLN A 177 4.25 29.18 4.27
N ARG A 178 4.67 28.63 5.41
CA ARG A 178 4.42 29.17 6.74
C ARG A 178 5.51 30.14 7.24
N GLY A 179 6.60 30.27 6.51
CA GLY A 179 7.74 31.09 6.91
C GLY A 179 8.56 30.50 8.07
N LEU A 180 8.51 29.18 8.25
CA LEU A 180 9.14 28.43 9.34
C LEU A 180 10.34 27.59 8.89
N ARG A 181 10.62 27.53 7.58
CA ARG A 181 11.63 26.59 7.05
C ARG A 181 13.03 26.82 7.60
N ASP A 182 13.40 28.06 7.88
CA ASP A 182 14.72 28.42 8.41
C ASP A 182 14.88 28.03 9.89
N ASP A 183 13.79 27.73 10.59
CA ASP A 183 13.78 27.29 12.00
C ASP A 183 13.62 25.77 12.13
N VAL A 184 13.51 25.02 11.02
CA VAL A 184 13.28 23.58 10.98
C VAL A 184 14.38 22.87 10.20
N ASP A 185 15.15 22.02 10.88
CA ASP A 185 16.05 21.08 10.23
C ASP A 185 15.28 19.81 9.81
N ILE A 186 15.54 19.30 8.59
CA ILE A 186 14.87 18.09 8.08
C ILE A 186 15.92 17.05 7.75
N THR A 187 15.79 15.86 8.36
CA THR A 187 16.60 14.67 8.03
C THR A 187 15.70 13.54 7.54
N TYR A 188 16.10 12.92 6.44
CA TYR A 188 15.49 11.72 5.89
C TYR A 188 16.43 10.54 6.09
N THR A 189 15.97 9.41 6.64
CA THR A 189 16.81 8.21 6.78
C THR A 189 16.25 7.05 5.96
N TYR A 190 17.17 6.20 5.45
CA TYR A 190 16.81 5.02 4.67
C TYR A 190 17.76 3.85 4.97
N PRO A 191 17.27 2.58 5.05
CA PRO A 191 18.08 1.45 5.54
C PRO A 191 19.15 0.94 4.57
N ILE A 192 19.08 1.25 3.28
CA ILE A 192 20.10 0.85 2.30
C ILE A 192 20.98 2.03 1.89
N ASN A 193 21.96 1.81 1.00
CA ASN A 193 22.96 2.81 0.57
C ASN A 193 22.44 3.93 -0.35
N ARG A 194 21.15 4.17 -0.41
CA ARG A 194 20.50 5.20 -1.22
C ARG A 194 19.14 5.56 -0.64
N THR A 195 18.57 6.65 -1.08
CA THR A 195 17.33 7.25 -0.51
C THR A 195 16.03 6.55 -0.94
N HIS A 196 16.09 5.56 -1.84
CA HIS A 196 14.93 4.80 -2.31
C HIS A 196 15.35 3.44 -2.88
N GLY A 197 14.48 2.43 -2.85
CA GLY A 197 14.75 1.10 -3.39
C GLY A 197 15.06 1.07 -4.89
N LEU A 198 14.47 1.96 -5.69
CA LEU A 198 14.71 2.11 -7.12
C LEU A 198 15.72 3.24 -7.37
N GLU A 199 16.83 2.91 -8.04
CA GLU A 199 17.95 3.84 -8.25
C GLU A 199 17.54 5.15 -8.92
N PRO A 200 16.77 5.20 -10.03
CA PRO A 200 16.38 6.48 -10.63
C PRO A 200 15.55 7.38 -9.74
N ILE A 201 14.73 6.79 -8.85
CA ILE A 201 13.98 7.57 -7.85
C ILE A 201 14.91 8.06 -6.75
N ALA A 202 15.89 7.23 -6.35
CA ALA A 202 16.88 7.62 -5.34
C ALA A 202 17.77 8.79 -5.83
N GLU A 203 18.20 8.75 -7.08
CA GLU A 203 18.95 9.84 -7.71
C GLU A 203 18.13 11.14 -7.72
N TRP A 204 16.91 11.07 -8.25
CA TRP A 204 16.00 12.21 -8.28
C TRP A 204 15.73 12.78 -6.88
N ALA A 205 15.42 11.92 -5.88
CA ALA A 205 15.16 12.35 -4.52
C ALA A 205 16.40 13.01 -3.88
N SER A 206 17.59 12.44 -4.08
CA SER A 206 18.84 12.97 -3.53
C SER A 206 19.17 14.35 -4.10
N GLU A 207 18.93 14.58 -5.39
CA GLU A 207 19.08 15.89 -6.02
C GLU A 207 18.11 16.92 -5.37
N ARG A 208 16.82 16.55 -5.22
CA ARG A 208 15.82 17.43 -4.58
C ARG A 208 16.14 17.71 -3.13
N PHE A 209 16.63 16.73 -2.39
CA PHE A 209 17.05 16.90 -1.01
C PHE A 209 18.23 17.89 -0.89
N ALA A 210 19.24 17.74 -1.76
CA ALA A 210 20.38 18.65 -1.78
C ALA A 210 19.99 20.09 -2.13
N GLU A 211 19.07 20.30 -3.07
CA GLU A 211 18.56 21.63 -3.46
C GLU A 211 17.75 22.31 -2.36
N ARG A 212 17.17 21.55 -1.42
CA ARG A 212 16.26 22.03 -0.38
C ARG A 212 16.86 22.02 1.03
N ASP A 213 18.16 21.73 1.14
CA ASP A 213 18.85 21.59 2.43
C ASP A 213 18.16 20.56 3.34
N ILE A 214 17.84 19.39 2.75
CA ILE A 214 17.32 18.21 3.44
C ILE A 214 18.46 17.22 3.57
N ARG A 215 18.82 16.85 4.81
CA ARG A 215 19.86 15.87 5.07
C ARG A 215 19.35 14.47 4.77
N ALA A 216 20.16 13.67 4.05
CA ALA A 216 19.88 12.25 3.81
C ALA A 216 20.91 11.38 4.52
N GLU A 217 20.45 10.51 5.42
CA GLU A 217 21.23 9.48 6.10
C GLU A 217 20.86 8.11 5.56
N THR A 218 21.77 7.51 4.84
CA THR A 218 21.62 6.16 4.26
C THR A 218 22.36 5.12 5.11
N PHE A 219 22.05 3.82 4.93
CA PHE A 219 22.49 2.77 5.84
C PHE A 219 22.04 3.01 7.28
N PHE A 220 20.86 3.55 7.45
CA PHE A 220 20.29 3.79 8.78
C PHE A 220 19.18 2.75 9.02
N ASN A 221 19.56 1.60 9.59
CA ASN A 221 18.61 0.56 9.99
C ASN A 221 18.19 0.84 11.43
N ALA A 222 17.01 1.45 11.61
CA ALA A 222 16.51 1.86 12.92
C ALA A 222 16.42 0.64 13.87
N GLU A 223 17.09 0.68 15.01
CA GLU A 223 17.14 -0.36 16.03
C GLU A 223 16.22 -0.04 17.20
N SER A 224 16.24 1.21 17.64
CA SER A 224 15.44 1.66 18.79
C SER A 224 15.13 3.16 18.74
N VAL A 225 14.13 3.55 19.52
CA VAL A 225 13.77 4.94 19.79
C VAL A 225 13.74 5.15 21.30
N ASP A 226 14.41 6.18 21.80
CA ASP A 226 14.23 6.67 23.17
C ASP A 226 13.28 7.89 23.14
N PRO A 227 12.01 7.73 23.52
CA PRO A 227 11.03 8.82 23.47
C PRO A 227 11.26 9.90 24.53
N GLU A 228 11.98 9.59 25.63
CA GLU A 228 12.28 10.57 26.69
C GLU A 228 13.48 11.44 26.29
N ALA A 229 14.56 10.81 25.79
CA ALA A 229 15.72 11.52 25.26
C ALA A 229 15.47 12.12 23.87
N LYS A 230 14.41 11.69 23.17
CA LYS A 230 14.11 12.04 21.77
C LYS A 230 15.27 11.70 20.82
N VAL A 231 15.72 10.46 20.87
CA VAL A 231 16.79 9.92 20.03
C VAL A 231 16.29 8.69 19.29
N ILE A 232 16.61 8.59 18.01
CA ILE A 232 16.49 7.35 17.23
C ILE A 232 17.89 6.83 16.95
N GLU A 233 18.12 5.54 17.22
CA GLU A 233 19.40 4.86 17.05
C GLU A 233 19.29 3.81 15.94
N SER A 234 20.35 3.67 15.14
CA SER A 234 20.48 2.64 14.13
C SER A 234 21.39 1.50 14.59
N MET A 235 21.21 0.30 13.98
CA MET A 235 22.07 -0.86 14.18
C MET A 235 23.55 -0.58 13.85
N GLU A 236 23.83 0.43 13.04
CA GLU A 236 25.16 0.90 12.69
C GLU A 236 25.78 1.79 13.77
N GLY A 237 25.02 2.09 14.85
CA GLY A 237 25.44 2.94 15.95
C GLY A 237 25.38 4.44 15.66
N THR A 238 24.56 4.84 14.69
CA THR A 238 24.29 6.25 14.42
C THR A 238 23.08 6.70 15.24
N GLU A 239 23.27 7.74 16.06
CA GLU A 239 22.19 8.38 16.82
C GLU A 239 21.78 9.68 16.15
N LEU A 240 20.48 9.93 16.12
CA LEU A 240 19.88 11.19 15.65
C LEU A 240 18.92 11.71 16.71
N ASP A 241 19.22 12.91 17.21
CA ASP A 241 18.26 13.66 18.03
C ASP A 241 17.10 14.14 17.13
N TYR A 242 15.90 14.16 17.67
CA TYR A 242 14.73 14.70 16.96
C TYR A 242 13.84 15.53 17.92
N ASP A 243 13.11 16.46 17.37
CA ASP A 243 11.99 17.12 18.06
C ASP A 243 10.65 16.54 17.60
N LEU A 244 10.57 16.15 16.31
CA LEU A 244 9.46 15.40 15.73
C LEU A 244 9.98 14.22 14.89
N LEU A 245 9.64 12.98 15.29
CA LEU A 245 9.96 11.78 14.55
C LEU A 245 8.74 11.32 13.72
N VAL A 246 8.89 11.30 12.40
CA VAL A 246 7.95 10.67 11.47
C VAL A 246 8.58 9.36 11.00
N ALA A 247 8.02 8.24 11.41
CA ALA A 247 8.56 6.93 11.09
C ALA A 247 7.66 6.21 10.09
N ILE A 248 8.26 5.59 9.08
CA ILE A 248 7.57 4.59 8.26
C ILE A 248 7.78 3.26 8.97
N PRO A 249 6.77 2.72 9.65
CA PRO A 249 6.94 1.53 10.50
C PRO A 249 7.37 0.32 9.69
N PRO A 250 7.92 -0.73 10.31
CA PRO A 250 8.08 -2.01 9.65
C PRO A 250 6.75 -2.52 9.11
N HIS A 251 6.80 -3.24 8.01
CA HIS A 251 5.64 -3.81 7.33
C HIS A 251 5.84 -5.30 7.19
N ASP A 252 4.89 -6.05 7.73
CA ASP A 252 4.85 -7.50 7.61
C ASP A 252 3.74 -7.97 6.68
N GLY A 253 3.91 -9.20 6.20
CA GLY A 253 2.82 -9.97 5.63
C GLY A 253 1.81 -10.38 6.69
N GLN A 254 0.69 -10.92 6.25
CA GLN A 254 -0.36 -11.38 7.17
C GLN A 254 0.00 -12.76 7.75
N PRO A 255 -0.09 -12.97 9.08
CA PRO A 255 0.17 -14.29 9.70
C PRO A 255 -0.65 -15.42 9.08
N LEU A 256 -1.89 -15.15 8.70
CA LEU A 256 -2.76 -16.09 7.98
C LEU A 256 -2.08 -16.74 6.77
N ILE A 257 -1.21 -16.03 6.06
CA ILE A 257 -0.54 -16.54 4.84
C ILE A 257 0.49 -17.60 5.21
N ALA A 258 1.30 -17.35 6.23
CA ALA A 258 2.27 -18.35 6.72
C ALA A 258 1.56 -19.55 7.34
N GLU A 259 0.50 -19.34 8.13
CA GLU A 259 -0.31 -20.39 8.75
C GLU A 259 -1.02 -21.27 7.71
N ALA A 260 -1.43 -20.69 6.58
CA ALA A 260 -2.02 -21.42 5.44
C ALA A 260 -0.97 -22.11 4.54
N GLY A 261 0.34 -21.95 4.84
CA GLY A 261 1.42 -22.54 4.05
C GLY A 261 1.61 -21.91 2.67
N LEU A 262 1.10 -20.70 2.45
CA LEU A 262 1.16 -19.99 1.16
C LEU A 262 2.47 -19.22 0.95
N GLY A 263 3.27 -19.02 2.00
CA GLY A 263 4.57 -18.35 2.00
C GLY A 263 5.14 -18.30 3.42
N ASP A 264 6.45 -18.18 3.57
CA ASP A 264 7.10 -18.33 4.88
C ASP A 264 7.09 -17.04 5.71
N ASP A 265 7.15 -15.86 5.04
CA ASP A 265 7.27 -14.55 5.69
C ASP A 265 5.95 -13.76 5.68
N GLY A 266 4.80 -14.47 5.58
CA GLY A 266 3.48 -13.82 5.53
C GLY A 266 3.14 -13.15 4.20
N TRP A 267 3.96 -13.35 3.16
CA TRP A 267 3.70 -12.96 1.77
C TRP A 267 3.43 -14.21 0.95
N VAL A 268 2.43 -14.16 0.07
CA VAL A 268 2.10 -15.30 -0.79
C VAL A 268 3.13 -15.44 -1.89
N GLU A 269 3.83 -16.56 -1.93
CA GLU A 269 4.69 -16.93 -3.05
C GLU A 269 3.84 -17.19 -4.30
N VAL A 270 4.01 -16.39 -5.33
CA VAL A 270 3.25 -16.49 -6.57
C VAL A 270 4.15 -16.60 -7.80
N ASP A 271 3.63 -17.19 -8.86
CA ASP A 271 4.20 -16.94 -10.19
C ASP A 271 3.96 -15.48 -10.57
N LYS A 272 5.01 -14.73 -10.85
CA LYS A 272 4.93 -13.28 -11.08
C LYS A 272 4.12 -12.86 -12.29
N HIS A 273 3.82 -13.78 -13.23
CA HIS A 273 3.06 -13.50 -14.43
C HIS A 273 1.61 -13.93 -14.30
N THR A 274 1.35 -15.06 -13.67
CA THR A 274 -0.01 -15.60 -13.49
C THR A 274 -0.66 -15.14 -12.19
N LEU A 275 0.14 -14.76 -11.18
CA LEU A 275 -0.29 -14.41 -9.83
C LEU A 275 -0.94 -15.57 -9.07
N GLU A 276 -0.78 -16.79 -9.58
CA GLU A 276 -1.22 -18.03 -8.93
C GLU A 276 -0.21 -18.42 -7.84
N ALA A 277 -0.71 -18.86 -6.69
CA ALA A 277 0.13 -19.25 -5.57
C ALA A 277 0.96 -20.48 -5.92
N ALA A 278 2.27 -20.43 -5.68
CA ALA A 278 3.19 -21.50 -6.01
C ALA A 278 2.92 -22.81 -5.22
N ARG A 279 2.35 -22.68 -4.02
CA ARG A 279 2.13 -23.77 -3.08
C ARG A 279 0.67 -24.28 -3.04
N ALA A 280 -0.27 -23.59 -3.70
CA ALA A 280 -1.69 -23.95 -3.67
C ALA A 280 -2.34 -23.63 -5.03
N PRO A 281 -2.65 -24.63 -5.85
CA PRO A 281 -3.39 -24.44 -7.09
C PRO A 281 -4.78 -23.85 -6.80
N ASP A 282 -5.32 -23.10 -7.76
CA ASP A 282 -6.61 -22.39 -7.64
C ASP A 282 -6.66 -21.26 -6.59
N VAL A 283 -5.50 -20.93 -5.98
CA VAL A 283 -5.32 -19.77 -5.11
C VAL A 283 -4.46 -18.74 -5.83
N TYR A 284 -4.90 -17.48 -5.79
CA TYR A 284 -4.18 -16.32 -6.34
C TYR A 284 -3.84 -15.33 -5.24
N ALA A 285 -2.85 -14.47 -5.46
CA ALA A 285 -2.64 -13.31 -4.59
C ALA A 285 -2.35 -12.05 -5.40
N ILE A 286 -2.83 -10.91 -4.90
CA ILE A 286 -2.69 -9.60 -5.53
C ILE A 286 -2.39 -8.49 -4.52
N GLY A 287 -1.85 -7.41 -5.03
CA GLY A 287 -1.46 -6.26 -4.22
C GLY A 287 -0.28 -6.57 -3.30
N ASP A 288 -0.26 -5.92 -2.14
CA ASP A 288 0.86 -6.03 -1.23
C ASP A 288 1.01 -7.42 -0.60
N ALA A 289 -0.05 -8.26 -0.63
CA ALA A 289 0.00 -9.64 -0.15
C ALA A 289 0.85 -10.57 -1.03
N ALA A 290 0.99 -10.26 -2.32
CA ALA A 290 1.75 -11.07 -3.27
C ALA A 290 3.25 -10.75 -3.20
N ASP A 291 4.09 -11.79 -3.18
CA ASP A 291 5.54 -11.66 -3.33
C ASP A 291 5.90 -11.59 -4.81
N VAL A 292 5.95 -10.37 -5.31
CA VAL A 292 6.35 -10.07 -6.70
C VAL A 292 7.41 -8.96 -6.72
N PRO A 293 8.33 -8.96 -7.69
CA PRO A 293 9.41 -7.98 -7.78
C PRO A 293 8.92 -6.63 -8.35
N THR A 294 7.92 -6.05 -7.70
CA THR A 294 7.36 -4.73 -8.04
C THR A 294 7.15 -3.90 -6.78
N SER A 295 6.81 -2.62 -6.94
CA SER A 295 6.45 -1.77 -5.81
C SER A 295 5.14 -2.24 -5.17
N LYS A 296 5.06 -2.21 -3.84
CA LYS A 296 3.80 -2.40 -3.10
C LYS A 296 2.95 -1.12 -3.22
N ALA A 297 2.24 -0.99 -4.34
CA ALA A 297 1.49 0.20 -4.71
C ALA A 297 0.05 -0.12 -5.16
N GLY A 298 -0.87 0.80 -4.93
CA GLY A 298 -2.27 0.63 -5.30
C GLY A 298 -2.50 0.43 -6.81
N SER A 299 -1.68 1.06 -7.66
CA SER A 299 -1.72 0.85 -9.12
C SER A 299 -1.36 -0.58 -9.51
N VAL A 300 -0.38 -1.18 -8.83
CA VAL A 300 0.03 -2.58 -9.03
C VAL A 300 -1.14 -3.51 -8.70
N ALA A 301 -1.75 -3.34 -7.52
CA ALA A 301 -2.92 -4.12 -7.12
C ALA A 301 -4.07 -4.02 -8.13
N HIS A 302 -4.29 -2.84 -8.71
CA HIS A 302 -5.32 -2.60 -9.72
C HIS A 302 -5.04 -3.36 -11.03
N TYR A 303 -3.78 -3.32 -11.54
CA TYR A 303 -3.40 -4.06 -12.75
C TYR A 303 -3.45 -5.56 -12.54
N GLN A 304 -2.96 -6.04 -11.40
CA GLN A 304 -3.00 -7.45 -11.04
C GLN A 304 -4.44 -7.98 -10.94
N ALA A 305 -5.36 -7.19 -10.37
CA ALA A 305 -6.79 -7.55 -10.30
C ALA A 305 -7.40 -7.79 -11.69
N GLY A 306 -7.00 -7.01 -12.70
CA GLY A 306 -7.42 -7.24 -14.08
C GLY A 306 -6.95 -8.59 -14.63
N VAL A 307 -5.68 -8.91 -14.43
CA VAL A 307 -5.11 -10.19 -14.87
C VAL A 307 -5.80 -11.38 -14.20
N VAL A 308 -5.99 -11.31 -12.88
CA VAL A 308 -6.62 -12.41 -12.13
C VAL A 308 -8.10 -12.56 -12.51
N ALA A 309 -8.82 -11.45 -12.78
CA ALA A 309 -10.21 -11.52 -13.24
C ALA A 309 -10.34 -12.30 -14.56
N GLU A 310 -9.51 -11.96 -15.56
CA GLU A 310 -9.52 -12.66 -16.87
C GLU A 310 -9.13 -14.14 -16.71
N ARG A 311 -8.14 -14.44 -15.86
CA ARG A 311 -7.70 -15.82 -15.61
C ARG A 311 -8.80 -16.64 -14.93
N LEU A 312 -9.44 -16.12 -13.90
CA LEU A 312 -10.55 -16.78 -13.19
C LEU A 312 -11.76 -16.98 -14.13
N ALA A 313 -12.10 -15.95 -14.92
CA ALA A 313 -13.19 -16.07 -15.88
C ALA A 313 -12.90 -17.15 -16.96
N GLY A 314 -11.66 -17.24 -17.42
CA GLY A 314 -11.20 -18.31 -18.30
C GLY A 314 -11.36 -19.69 -17.66
N SER A 315 -10.88 -19.87 -16.41
CA SER A 315 -10.97 -21.12 -15.67
C SER A 315 -12.41 -21.55 -15.42
N VAL A 316 -13.30 -20.60 -15.07
CA VAL A 316 -14.75 -20.88 -14.90
C VAL A 316 -15.40 -21.42 -16.18
N ARG A 317 -14.91 -20.99 -17.35
CA ARG A 317 -15.42 -21.38 -18.67
C ARG A 317 -14.67 -22.56 -19.29
N ASP A 318 -13.87 -23.29 -18.50
CA ASP A 318 -13.02 -24.40 -18.96
C ASP A 318 -12.06 -24.00 -20.11
N ALA A 319 -11.71 -22.70 -20.19
CA ALA A 319 -10.74 -22.18 -21.16
C ALA A 319 -9.35 -22.07 -20.51
N VAL A 320 -8.29 -22.23 -21.31
CA VAL A 320 -6.92 -22.01 -20.82
C VAL A 320 -6.69 -20.53 -20.60
N PRO A 321 -6.42 -20.07 -19.34
CA PRO A 321 -6.20 -18.65 -19.09
C PRO A 321 -4.90 -18.16 -19.75
N THR A 322 -4.97 -17.04 -20.48
CA THR A 322 -3.81 -16.47 -21.21
C THR A 322 -3.33 -15.13 -20.66
N ALA A 323 -4.14 -14.45 -19.86
CA ALA A 323 -3.77 -13.17 -19.27
C ALA A 323 -2.53 -13.31 -18.39
N THR A 324 -1.59 -12.37 -18.52
CA THR A 324 -0.34 -12.32 -17.76
C THR A 324 -0.07 -10.90 -17.26
N TYR A 325 0.47 -10.82 -16.05
CA TYR A 325 0.99 -9.58 -15.48
C TYR A 325 2.45 -9.40 -15.93
N ASP A 326 2.76 -8.24 -16.47
CA ASP A 326 4.08 -7.89 -17.01
C ASP A 326 4.93 -7.06 -16.04
N GLY A 327 4.47 -6.84 -14.82
CA GLY A 327 5.14 -5.99 -13.84
C GLY A 327 4.76 -4.52 -13.92
N LYS A 328 3.77 -4.18 -14.73
CA LYS A 328 3.33 -2.78 -14.91
C LYS A 328 3.10 -2.08 -13.59
N THR A 329 3.86 -1.01 -13.41
CA THR A 329 3.84 -0.16 -12.23
C THR A 329 3.77 1.29 -12.67
N MET A 330 2.94 2.07 -12.03
CA MET A 330 2.78 3.50 -12.27
C MET A 330 2.65 4.23 -10.94
N CYS A 331 3.47 5.25 -10.73
CA CYS A 331 3.40 6.08 -9.52
C CYS A 331 3.53 7.55 -9.88
N PHE A 332 2.67 8.37 -9.28
CA PHE A 332 2.90 9.81 -9.18
C PHE A 332 3.65 10.07 -7.88
N LEU A 333 4.63 10.97 -7.90
CA LEU A 333 5.35 11.42 -6.72
C LEU A 333 5.22 12.93 -6.59
N GLU A 334 4.70 13.40 -5.45
CA GLU A 334 4.74 14.84 -5.13
C GLU A 334 6.19 15.30 -4.98
N ALA A 335 6.52 16.40 -5.62
CA ALA A 335 7.80 17.07 -5.51
C ALA A 335 7.73 18.31 -4.59
N GLY A 336 6.59 18.50 -3.95
CA GLY A 336 6.23 19.59 -3.07
C GLY A 336 4.72 19.68 -2.91
N MET A 337 4.16 20.88 -2.70
CA MET A 337 2.73 21.10 -2.47
C MET A 337 1.92 21.30 -3.75
N ASP A 338 2.54 21.62 -4.86
CA ASP A 338 1.87 21.97 -6.13
C ASP A 338 2.61 21.47 -7.39
N GLU A 339 3.64 20.67 -7.23
CA GLU A 339 4.38 20.00 -8.30
C GLU A 339 4.52 18.50 -8.02
N ALA A 340 4.52 17.70 -9.08
CA ALA A 340 4.72 16.26 -8.98
C ALA A 340 5.47 15.74 -10.21
N THR A 341 6.10 14.60 -10.05
CA THR A 341 6.66 13.79 -11.14
C THR A 341 5.87 12.50 -11.32
N PHE A 342 6.22 11.75 -12.33
CA PHE A 342 5.59 10.49 -12.71
C PHE A 342 6.65 9.45 -13.04
N VAL A 343 6.45 8.24 -12.57
CA VAL A 343 7.32 7.10 -12.81
C VAL A 343 6.49 5.94 -13.35
N ASP A 344 6.94 5.32 -14.41
CA ASP A 344 6.38 4.10 -14.96
C ASP A 344 7.48 3.09 -15.29
N PHE A 345 7.22 1.81 -15.06
CA PHE A 345 8.12 0.69 -15.36
C PHE A 345 7.36 -0.64 -15.40
N ASP A 346 8.01 -1.66 -15.89
CA ASP A 346 7.55 -3.05 -15.86
C ASP A 346 8.75 -4.00 -15.69
N TYR A 347 8.55 -5.32 -15.86
CA TYR A 347 9.64 -6.30 -15.72
C TYR A 347 10.76 -6.15 -16.74
N GLU A 348 10.49 -5.56 -17.91
CA GLU A 348 11.45 -5.40 -19.01
C GLU A 348 11.98 -3.97 -19.11
N ARG A 349 11.17 -2.99 -18.74
CA ARG A 349 11.52 -1.57 -18.82
C ARG A 349 11.90 -1.03 -17.45
N PRO A 350 13.12 -0.47 -17.30
CA PRO A 350 13.54 0.15 -16.04
C PRO A 350 12.68 1.38 -15.70
N PRO A 351 12.60 1.76 -14.41
CA PRO A 351 11.90 2.97 -14.00
C PRO A 351 12.55 4.22 -14.61
N VAL A 352 11.70 5.14 -15.05
CA VAL A 352 12.11 6.44 -15.58
C VAL A 352 11.32 7.53 -14.84
N VAL A 353 12.03 8.40 -14.14
CA VAL A 353 11.45 9.59 -13.50
C VAL A 353 11.27 10.67 -14.55
N ARG A 354 10.07 11.22 -14.69
CA ARG A 354 9.74 12.28 -15.64
C ARG A 354 10.01 13.65 -15.02
N ASP A 355 10.01 14.70 -15.86
CA ASP A 355 10.14 16.07 -15.38
C ASP A 355 8.97 16.44 -14.47
N GLU A 356 9.28 17.15 -13.38
CA GLU A 356 8.30 17.67 -12.44
C GLU A 356 7.48 18.80 -13.06
N SER A 357 6.21 18.85 -12.71
CA SER A 357 5.38 19.98 -13.13
C SER A 357 4.05 20.07 -12.35
N ARG A 358 3.47 21.27 -12.34
CA ARG A 358 2.09 21.50 -11.86
C ARG A 358 1.03 20.69 -12.60
N PRO A 359 1.08 20.54 -13.94
CA PRO A 359 0.14 19.68 -14.65
C PRO A 359 0.17 18.22 -14.17
N VAL A 360 1.34 17.66 -13.83
CA VAL A 360 1.47 16.30 -13.29
C VAL A 360 0.86 16.23 -11.88
N HIS A 361 1.06 17.24 -11.04
CA HIS A 361 0.38 17.34 -9.75
C HIS A 361 -1.15 17.32 -9.90
N TRP A 362 -1.70 18.12 -10.82
CA TRP A 362 -3.14 18.11 -11.08
C TRP A 362 -3.62 16.76 -11.63
N ALA A 363 -2.82 16.10 -12.47
CA ALA A 363 -3.12 14.76 -12.94
C ALA A 363 -3.15 13.75 -11.79
N LYS A 364 -2.23 13.84 -10.83
CA LYS A 364 -2.23 13.02 -9.60
C LYS A 364 -3.50 13.25 -8.76
N LEU A 365 -3.89 14.52 -8.55
CA LEU A 365 -5.12 14.82 -7.81
C LEU A 365 -6.37 14.28 -8.52
N ALA A 366 -6.43 14.42 -9.85
CA ALA A 366 -7.51 13.87 -10.66
C ALA A 366 -7.54 12.33 -10.61
N TYR A 367 -6.37 11.67 -10.69
CA TYR A 367 -6.22 10.22 -10.54
C TYR A 367 -6.75 9.76 -9.17
N ASN A 368 -6.33 10.40 -8.07
CA ASN A 368 -6.82 10.10 -6.74
C ASN A 368 -8.34 10.29 -6.60
N GLN A 369 -8.88 11.33 -7.21
CA GLN A 369 -10.32 11.58 -7.19
C GLN A 369 -11.10 10.57 -8.04
N SER A 370 -10.55 10.13 -9.17
CA SER A 370 -11.16 9.13 -10.07
C SER A 370 -11.13 7.71 -9.49
N TYR A 371 -10.33 7.47 -8.45
CA TYR A 371 -10.21 6.16 -7.81
C TYR A 371 -11.56 5.53 -7.48
N TRP A 372 -12.50 6.31 -6.93
CA TRP A 372 -13.83 5.83 -6.56
C TRP A 372 -14.68 5.33 -7.74
N LEU A 373 -14.35 5.74 -8.96
CA LEU A 373 -14.96 5.24 -10.19
C LEU A 373 -14.21 4.01 -10.71
N THR A 374 -12.86 4.06 -10.73
CA THR A 374 -12.05 2.92 -11.20
C THR A 374 -12.19 1.70 -10.29
N ALA A 375 -12.30 1.90 -8.97
CA ALA A 375 -12.57 0.83 -8.01
C ALA A 375 -13.90 0.11 -8.28
N ARG A 376 -14.90 0.82 -8.81
CA ARG A 376 -16.19 0.27 -9.23
C ARG A 376 -16.15 -0.46 -10.58
N GLY A 377 -15.01 -0.52 -11.24
CA GLY A 377 -14.90 -1.11 -12.57
C GLY A 377 -15.51 -0.25 -13.70
N THR A 378 -15.82 1.04 -13.46
CA THR A 378 -16.47 1.92 -14.44
C THR A 378 -15.53 2.65 -15.38
N LEU A 379 -14.21 2.49 -15.22
CA LEU A 379 -13.15 3.05 -16.10
C LEU A 379 -12.07 2.00 -16.38
#